data_eb5e0f8c7e3f3116956d7c7b6b40a107
#
_entry.id   eb5e0f8c7e3f3116956d7c7b6b40a107
#
_cell.length_a   1.000
_cell.length_b   1.000
_cell.length_c   1.000
_cell.angle_alpha   90.00
_cell.angle_beta   90.00
_cell.angle_gamma   90.00
#
_symmetry.space_group_name_H-M   'P 1'
#
loop_
_entity.id
_entity.type
_entity.pdbx_description
1 polymer ?
#
loop_
_entity_poly.entity_id
_entity_poly.type
_entity_poly.pdbx_seq_one_letter_code
_entity_poly.pdbx_strand_id
1 'polypeptide(L)'
;ISWKREEADNSIQMPPNFFLKKRKILNRLDGKSLLFLSYHVESYAHRIQDSPMSSDILNYHDIWFKFLSNLKKNIKSKIVFRQGPFNDNWEFKSKFINNFGEKYVSNKKRLEHDFHKSKLVINTAMQTTFFETMKTGIPTIILLKKDLWNLSDDLVGLYNKLKSNKVIFTNYDEAVNHVDKIWENPLLWWNSEKLTELRNEFFKICCLENQNN
;
A
#
# COMPACT_ATOMS: atom_id res chain seq x y z
N ILE A 1 -21.35 11.77 4.34
CA ILE A 1 -21.00 10.63 3.47
C ILE A 1 -19.77 9.98 4.06
N SER A 2 -19.83 8.71 4.37
CA SER A 2 -18.71 7.93 4.91
C SER A 2 -18.48 6.68 4.08
N TRP A 3 -17.21 6.24 3.96
CA TRP A 3 -16.86 4.96 3.35
C TRP A 3 -16.95 3.82 4.36
N LYS A 4 -16.89 4.17 5.62
CA LYS A 4 -17.02 3.28 6.75
C LYS A 4 -18.48 3.19 7.19
N ARG A 5 -18.88 2.04 7.71
CA ARG A 5 -20.16 1.91 8.39
C ARG A 5 -20.16 2.75 9.68
N GLU A 6 -20.98 3.77 9.72
CA GLU A 6 -21.22 4.60 10.90
C GLU A 6 -22.70 4.49 11.28
N GLU A 7 -22.97 4.32 12.56
CA GLU A 7 -24.33 4.25 13.09
C GLU A 7 -24.88 5.63 13.49
N ALA A 8 -24.41 6.68 12.82
CA ALA A 8 -24.87 8.03 13.08
C ALA A 8 -26.08 8.39 12.20
N ASP A 9 -27.14 8.94 12.81
CA ASP A 9 -28.40 9.28 12.14
C ASP A 9 -28.24 10.20 10.92
N ASN A 10 -27.13 10.94 10.83
CA ASN A 10 -26.83 11.91 9.76
C ASN A 10 -25.81 11.39 8.74
N SER A 11 -25.42 10.11 8.78
CA SER A 11 -24.43 9.57 7.85
C SER A 11 -25.11 8.77 6.73
N ILE A 12 -24.71 9.06 5.49
CA ILE A 12 -25.03 8.25 4.33
C ILE A 12 -23.79 7.50 3.92
N GLN A 13 -23.83 6.18 4.03
CA GLN A 13 -22.76 5.32 3.63
C GLN A 13 -22.74 5.17 2.12
N MET A 14 -21.59 5.45 1.49
CA MET A 14 -21.39 5.30 0.04
C MET A 14 -20.03 4.65 -0.24
N PRO A 15 -19.95 3.78 -1.26
CA PRO A 15 -18.66 3.23 -1.67
C PRO A 15 -17.76 4.33 -2.24
N PRO A 16 -16.43 4.22 -2.08
CA PRO A 16 -15.49 5.15 -2.72
C PRO A 16 -15.65 5.15 -4.24
N ASN A 17 -15.48 6.31 -4.88
CA ASN A 17 -15.64 6.47 -6.33
C ASN A 17 -14.81 5.48 -7.17
N PHE A 18 -13.62 5.08 -6.70
CA PHE A 18 -12.79 4.12 -7.42
C PHE A 18 -13.40 2.70 -7.43
N PHE A 19 -14.28 2.35 -6.47
CA PHE A 19 -15.04 1.09 -6.49
C PHE A 19 -16.19 1.11 -7.49
N LEU A 20 -16.77 2.28 -7.76
CA LEU A 20 -17.85 2.45 -8.73
C LEU A 20 -17.37 2.23 -10.17
N LYS A 21 -16.09 2.49 -10.44
CA LYS A 21 -15.48 2.12 -11.71
C LYS A 21 -15.24 0.61 -11.68
N LYS A 22 -15.94 -0.14 -12.52
CA LYS A 22 -15.73 -1.59 -12.72
C LYS A 22 -14.29 -1.84 -13.20
N ARG A 23 -13.32 -1.80 -12.27
CA ARG A 23 -11.95 -2.24 -12.55
C ARG A 23 -11.98 -3.76 -12.60
N LYS A 24 -11.65 -4.32 -13.75
CA LYS A 24 -11.46 -5.77 -13.89
C LYS A 24 -10.47 -6.22 -12.82
N ILE A 25 -10.84 -7.19 -12.01
CA ILE A 25 -9.92 -7.94 -11.17
C ILE A 25 -8.86 -8.49 -12.11
N LEU A 26 -7.65 -8.04 -11.93
CA LEU A 26 -6.53 -8.45 -12.77
C LEU A 26 -6.09 -9.84 -12.29
N ASN A 27 -6.61 -10.90 -12.92
CA ASN A 27 -6.07 -12.24 -12.74
C ASN A 27 -4.62 -12.27 -13.23
N ARG A 28 -3.64 -12.37 -12.30
CA ARG A 28 -2.24 -12.21 -12.64
C ARG A 28 -1.38 -13.36 -12.18
N LEU A 29 -1.10 -14.20 -13.14
CA LEU A 29 -0.05 -15.20 -13.03
C LEU A 29 1.31 -14.71 -13.59
N ASP A 30 1.32 -13.55 -14.28
CA ASP A 30 2.48 -13.08 -15.09
C ASP A 30 3.19 -11.82 -14.55
N GLY A 31 2.75 -11.27 -13.43
CA GLY A 31 3.43 -10.15 -12.78
C GLY A 31 4.89 -10.47 -12.44
N LYS A 32 5.81 -9.54 -12.74
CA LYS A 32 7.26 -9.76 -12.60
C LYS A 32 7.94 -8.75 -11.68
N SER A 33 7.30 -7.62 -11.37
CA SER A 33 7.92 -6.53 -10.61
C SER A 33 7.41 -6.44 -9.18
N LEU A 34 8.27 -5.92 -8.31
CA LEU A 34 7.91 -5.40 -7.00
C LEU A 34 7.63 -3.91 -7.18
N LEU A 35 6.37 -3.52 -7.14
CA LEU A 35 5.97 -2.12 -7.24
C LEU A 35 6.04 -1.49 -5.85
N PHE A 36 6.91 -0.51 -5.69
CA PHE A 36 7.01 0.28 -4.46
C PHE A 36 6.35 1.64 -4.66
N LEU A 37 5.29 1.88 -3.91
CA LEU A 37 4.49 3.11 -3.98
C LEU A 37 4.84 4.00 -2.79
N SER A 38 5.62 5.04 -3.04
CA SER A 38 5.96 5.99 -2.00
C SER A 38 4.82 6.97 -1.74
N TYR A 39 4.52 7.16 -0.45
CA TYR A 39 3.62 8.19 -0.02
C TYR A 39 4.23 9.57 -0.26
N HIS A 40 3.41 10.49 -0.76
CA HIS A 40 3.79 11.88 -0.90
C HIS A 40 3.39 12.65 0.35
N VAL A 41 4.34 13.41 0.88
CA VAL A 41 4.11 14.35 1.99
C VAL A 41 4.60 15.71 1.55
N GLU A 42 3.77 16.72 1.72
CA GLU A 42 4.17 18.10 1.44
C GLU A 42 5.15 18.58 2.51
N SER A 43 6.13 19.41 2.12
CA SER A 43 7.15 19.96 3.03
C SER A 43 6.54 20.93 4.03
N TYR A 44 5.46 21.58 3.64
CA TYR A 44 4.72 22.50 4.47
C TYR A 44 3.31 21.95 4.65
N ALA A 45 2.96 21.60 5.88
CA ALA A 45 1.62 21.14 6.21
C ALA A 45 0.59 22.25 5.95
N HIS A 46 -0.32 22.03 5.02
CA HIS A 46 -1.44 22.94 4.76
C HIS A 46 -2.59 22.74 5.76
N ARG A 47 -2.59 21.62 6.46
CA ARG A 47 -3.63 21.25 7.41
C ARG A 47 -3.00 20.74 8.70
N ILE A 48 -3.60 21.08 9.83
CA ILE A 48 -3.13 20.65 11.17
C ILE A 48 -3.11 19.12 11.28
N GLN A 49 -4.01 18.43 10.61
CA GLN A 49 -4.12 16.97 10.60
C GLN A 49 -3.21 16.28 9.56
N ASP A 50 -2.42 17.01 8.78
CA ASP A 50 -1.50 16.38 7.84
C ASP A 50 -0.40 15.62 8.60
N SER A 51 -0.34 14.34 8.38
CA SER A 51 0.62 13.42 9.01
C SER A 51 1.26 12.54 7.92
N PRO A 52 2.52 12.17 8.06
CA PRO A 52 3.46 12.49 9.13
C PRO A 52 3.99 13.92 9.08
N MET A 53 4.36 14.46 10.24
CA MET A 53 5.02 15.77 10.31
C MET A 53 6.47 15.71 9.81
N SER A 54 7.05 16.87 9.49
CA SER A 54 8.37 16.97 8.85
C SER A 54 9.50 16.19 9.53
N SER A 55 9.57 16.19 10.85
CA SER A 55 10.55 15.40 11.62
C SER A 55 10.40 13.90 11.43
N ASP A 56 9.18 13.43 11.19
CA ASP A 56 8.87 12.03 11.04
C ASP A 56 9.09 11.51 9.62
N ILE A 57 8.99 12.40 8.61
CA ILE A 57 9.11 11.98 7.22
C ILE A 57 10.52 11.48 6.88
N LEU A 58 11.56 12.09 7.44
CA LEU A 58 12.93 11.63 7.24
C LEU A 58 13.16 10.24 7.82
N ASN A 59 12.65 10.00 9.02
CA ASN A 59 12.68 8.67 9.64
C ASN A 59 11.87 7.65 8.83
N TYR A 60 10.76 8.08 8.22
CA TYR A 60 9.94 7.22 7.39
C TYR A 60 10.65 6.85 6.09
N HIS A 61 11.31 7.82 5.45
CA HIS A 61 12.16 7.56 4.29
C HIS A 61 13.31 6.59 4.63
N ASP A 62 13.94 6.73 5.80
CA ASP A 62 15.00 5.82 6.26
C ASP A 62 14.51 4.37 6.36
N ILE A 63 13.30 4.15 6.89
CA ILE A 63 12.66 2.84 6.93
C ILE A 63 12.49 2.27 5.52
N TRP A 64 12.05 3.08 4.55
CA TRP A 64 11.86 2.64 3.16
C TRP A 64 13.18 2.28 2.50
N PHE A 65 14.24 3.11 2.70
CA PHE A 65 15.57 2.81 2.18
C PHE A 65 16.15 1.54 2.78
N LYS A 66 16.00 1.32 4.08
CA LYS A 66 16.41 0.09 4.76
C LYS A 66 15.67 -1.10 4.19
N PHE A 67 14.36 -1.02 4.04
CA PHE A 67 13.57 -2.08 3.41
C PHE A 67 14.10 -2.42 2.00
N LEU A 68 14.19 -1.43 1.11
CA LEU A 68 14.64 -1.63 -0.26
C LEU A 68 16.08 -2.16 -0.35
N SER A 69 16.97 -1.67 0.52
CA SER A 69 18.38 -2.06 0.55
C SER A 69 18.61 -3.48 1.06
N ASN A 70 17.73 -3.99 1.91
CA ASN A 70 17.87 -5.33 2.49
C ASN A 70 17.18 -6.45 1.69
N LEU A 71 16.41 -6.11 0.65
CA LEU A 71 15.84 -7.11 -0.26
C LEU A 71 16.94 -7.93 -0.95
N LYS A 72 16.67 -9.19 -1.29
CA LYS A 72 17.57 -10.04 -2.07
C LYS A 72 17.84 -9.46 -3.45
N LYS A 73 19.00 -9.72 -4.02
CA LYS A 73 19.46 -9.17 -5.30
C LYS A 73 18.50 -9.45 -6.46
N ASN A 74 17.93 -10.66 -6.52
CA ASN A 74 16.93 -11.05 -7.52
C ASN A 74 15.64 -10.23 -7.42
N ILE A 75 15.21 -9.82 -6.21
CA ILE A 75 14.05 -8.98 -5.97
C ILE A 75 14.39 -7.51 -6.27
N LYS A 76 15.53 -7.03 -5.80
CA LYS A 76 16.02 -5.66 -6.08
C LYS A 76 16.04 -5.36 -7.58
N SER A 77 16.46 -6.31 -8.40
CA SER A 77 16.50 -6.15 -9.86
C SER A 77 15.12 -6.02 -10.51
N LYS A 78 14.05 -6.27 -9.77
CA LYS A 78 12.64 -6.22 -10.21
C LYS A 78 11.86 -5.06 -9.59
N ILE A 79 12.50 -4.19 -8.82
CA ILE A 79 11.84 -3.02 -8.24
C ILE A 79 11.35 -2.10 -9.35
N VAL A 80 10.14 -1.60 -9.18
CA VAL A 80 9.58 -0.45 -9.89
C VAL A 80 9.16 0.55 -8.82
N PHE A 81 9.88 1.65 -8.72
CA PHE A 81 9.58 2.73 -7.81
C PHE A 81 8.61 3.70 -8.46
N ARG A 82 7.55 4.04 -7.73
CA ARG A 82 6.61 5.06 -8.16
C ARG A 82 6.29 6.00 -7.02
N GLN A 83 6.48 7.28 -7.30
CA GLN A 83 6.06 8.37 -6.44
C GLN A 83 4.75 8.96 -6.93
N GLY A 84 3.99 9.59 -6.05
CA GLY A 84 2.81 10.38 -6.41
C GLY A 84 3.14 11.51 -7.42
N PRO A 85 2.11 12.09 -8.06
CA PRO A 85 2.29 13.03 -9.17
C PRO A 85 2.83 14.41 -8.75
N PHE A 86 2.91 14.69 -7.46
CA PHE A 86 3.35 15.99 -6.93
C PHE A 86 4.86 16.05 -6.75
N ASN A 87 5.42 17.24 -6.83
CA ASN A 87 6.84 17.46 -6.56
C ASN A 87 7.14 17.13 -5.09
N ASP A 88 8.17 16.31 -4.91
CA ASP A 88 8.66 15.90 -3.63
C ASP A 88 9.76 16.85 -3.16
N ASN A 89 9.39 17.84 -2.37
CA ASN A 89 10.35 18.76 -1.77
C ASN A 89 11.31 18.09 -0.77
N TRP A 90 11.08 16.80 -0.44
CA TRP A 90 11.95 15.97 0.39
C TRP A 90 13.04 15.25 -0.39
N GLU A 91 13.06 15.44 -1.72
CA GLU A 91 14.03 14.83 -2.64
C GLU A 91 14.11 13.29 -2.54
N PHE A 92 13.03 12.64 -2.11
CA PHE A 92 13.01 11.17 -1.95
C PHE A 92 13.29 10.45 -3.28
N LYS A 93 12.70 10.94 -4.38
CA LYS A 93 12.96 10.40 -5.71
C LYS A 93 14.42 10.56 -6.12
N SER A 94 15.02 11.72 -5.89
CA SER A 94 16.44 11.97 -6.19
C SER A 94 17.35 11.06 -5.35
N LYS A 95 17.05 10.92 -4.05
CA LYS A 95 17.75 9.98 -3.17
C LYS A 95 17.57 8.54 -3.64
N PHE A 96 16.38 8.15 -4.08
CA PHE A 96 16.15 6.83 -4.62
C PHE A 96 16.99 6.59 -5.89
N ILE A 97 17.00 7.52 -6.83
CA ILE A 97 17.78 7.43 -8.07
C ILE A 97 19.28 7.28 -7.77
N ASN A 98 19.79 8.08 -6.83
CA ASN A 98 21.21 8.03 -6.43
C ASN A 98 21.61 6.69 -5.82
N ASN A 99 20.71 6.03 -5.07
CA ASN A 99 21.01 4.76 -4.40
C ASN A 99 20.74 3.52 -5.25
N PHE A 100 19.73 3.56 -6.11
CA PHE A 100 19.25 2.36 -6.85
C PHE A 100 19.36 2.53 -8.37
N GLY A 101 19.32 3.75 -8.88
CA GLY A 101 19.37 4.07 -10.30
C GLY A 101 18.01 4.42 -10.91
N GLU A 102 18.06 5.32 -11.90
CA GLU A 102 16.88 5.88 -12.58
C GLU A 102 16.05 4.81 -13.32
N LYS A 103 16.70 3.75 -13.80
CA LYS A 103 16.02 2.63 -14.52
C LYS A 103 14.92 1.94 -13.72
N TYR A 104 14.93 2.10 -12.39
CA TYR A 104 13.93 1.53 -11.49
C TYR A 104 12.74 2.46 -11.24
N VAL A 105 12.80 3.70 -11.71
CA VAL A 105 11.71 4.66 -11.58
C VAL A 105 10.67 4.41 -12.67
N SER A 106 9.39 4.31 -12.27
CA SER A 106 8.30 4.17 -13.23
C SER A 106 8.20 5.40 -14.13
N ASN A 107 8.18 5.18 -15.43
CA ASN A 107 7.92 6.19 -16.46
C ASN A 107 6.48 6.14 -16.98
N LYS A 108 5.59 5.39 -16.34
CA LYS A 108 4.22 5.20 -16.80
C LYS A 108 3.34 6.36 -16.35
N LYS A 109 2.55 6.91 -17.27
CA LYS A 109 1.63 8.01 -16.98
C LYS A 109 0.53 7.59 -16.01
N ARG A 110 0.02 6.36 -16.14
CA ARG A 110 -1.07 5.82 -15.29
C ARG A 110 -0.57 4.71 -14.39
N LEU A 111 -1.02 4.69 -13.14
CA LEU A 111 -0.69 3.68 -12.12
C LEU A 111 -1.14 2.27 -12.55
N GLU A 112 -2.25 2.17 -13.25
CA GLU A 112 -2.79 0.89 -13.73
C GLU A 112 -1.78 0.12 -14.61
N HIS A 113 -0.92 0.82 -15.36
CA HIS A 113 0.11 0.17 -16.17
C HIS A 113 1.19 -0.51 -15.30
N ASP A 114 1.52 0.09 -14.15
CA ASP A 114 2.44 -0.52 -13.20
C ASP A 114 1.76 -1.68 -12.46
N PHE A 115 0.49 -1.50 -12.07
CA PHE A 115 -0.30 -2.60 -11.50
C PHE A 115 -0.32 -3.82 -12.42
N HIS A 116 -0.47 -3.64 -13.73
CA HIS A 116 -0.48 -4.73 -14.71
C HIS A 116 0.82 -5.54 -14.76
N LYS A 117 1.92 -5.04 -14.32
CA LYS A 117 3.23 -5.68 -14.33
C LYS A 117 3.71 -6.13 -12.96
N SER A 118 2.95 -5.80 -11.92
CA SER A 118 3.38 -6.06 -10.55
C SER A 118 3.07 -7.49 -10.13
N LYS A 119 4.02 -8.14 -9.53
CA LYS A 119 3.90 -9.42 -8.82
C LYS A 119 3.49 -9.20 -7.37
N LEU A 120 3.99 -8.12 -6.78
CA LEU A 120 3.75 -7.71 -5.40
C LEU A 120 3.77 -6.18 -5.34
N VAL A 121 2.88 -5.59 -4.55
CA VAL A 121 2.83 -4.14 -4.30
C VAL A 121 3.19 -3.86 -2.84
N ILE A 122 4.08 -2.90 -2.64
CA ILE A 122 4.40 -2.33 -1.33
C ILE A 122 3.83 -0.91 -1.29
N ASN A 123 2.84 -0.70 -0.45
CA ASN A 123 2.32 0.63 -0.12
C ASN A 123 3.04 1.17 1.10
N THR A 124 3.14 2.49 1.21
CA THR A 124 3.75 3.15 2.36
C THR A 124 2.78 4.06 3.12
N ALA A 125 1.51 4.02 2.79
CA ALA A 125 0.45 4.76 3.49
C ALA A 125 -0.90 4.07 3.36
N MET A 126 -1.75 4.20 4.38
CA MET A 126 -3.14 3.72 4.36
C MET A 126 -4.06 4.74 3.66
N GLN A 127 -3.85 4.91 2.37
CA GLN A 127 -4.60 5.87 1.54
C GLN A 127 -5.29 5.18 0.37
N THR A 128 -5.95 5.97 -0.48
CA THR A 128 -6.73 5.50 -1.66
C THR A 128 -6.00 4.42 -2.46
N THR A 129 -4.69 4.58 -2.68
CA THR A 129 -3.90 3.60 -3.44
C THR A 129 -3.81 2.23 -2.77
N PHE A 130 -3.77 2.18 -1.43
CA PHE A 130 -3.83 0.90 -0.70
C PHE A 130 -5.17 0.21 -0.92
N PHE A 131 -6.28 0.93 -0.82
CA PHE A 131 -7.61 0.38 -1.11
C PHE A 131 -7.73 -0.09 -2.57
N GLU A 132 -7.16 0.67 -3.51
CA GLU A 132 -7.13 0.27 -4.93
C GLU A 132 -6.35 -1.03 -5.13
N THR A 133 -5.18 -1.18 -4.52
CA THR A 133 -4.39 -2.41 -4.64
C THR A 133 -5.08 -3.61 -4.00
N MET A 134 -5.71 -3.43 -2.85
CA MET A 134 -6.54 -4.47 -2.22
C MET A 134 -7.66 -4.94 -3.15
N LYS A 135 -8.35 -4.00 -3.83
CA LYS A 135 -9.45 -4.29 -4.77
C LYS A 135 -8.99 -4.98 -6.04
N THR A 136 -7.81 -4.67 -6.55
CA THR A 136 -7.28 -5.28 -7.79
C THR A 136 -6.93 -6.75 -7.64
N GLY A 137 -6.86 -7.27 -6.41
CA GLY A 137 -6.44 -8.64 -6.14
C GLY A 137 -4.94 -8.89 -6.28
N ILE A 138 -4.13 -7.83 -6.49
CA ILE A 138 -2.67 -7.95 -6.51
C ILE A 138 -2.19 -8.19 -5.07
N PRO A 139 -1.28 -9.14 -4.83
CA PRO A 139 -0.62 -9.30 -3.53
C PRO A 139 -0.08 -7.97 -3.03
N THR A 140 -0.51 -7.57 -1.84
CA THR A 140 -0.29 -6.22 -1.34
C THR A 140 0.20 -6.25 0.10
N ILE A 141 1.27 -5.54 0.35
CA ILE A 141 1.83 -5.27 1.68
C ILE A 141 1.81 -3.76 1.90
N ILE A 142 1.59 -3.35 3.13
CA ILE A 142 1.77 -1.97 3.54
C ILE A 142 2.85 -1.89 4.62
N LEU A 143 3.84 -1.04 4.40
CA LEU A 143 4.94 -0.76 5.32
C LEU A 143 4.71 0.60 5.96
N LEU A 144 4.32 0.61 7.23
CA LEU A 144 4.02 1.80 8.00
C LEU A 144 5.11 2.05 9.05
N LYS A 145 5.36 3.31 9.38
CA LYS A 145 6.05 3.63 10.63
C LYS A 145 5.06 3.48 11.78
N LYS A 146 5.48 2.81 12.84
CA LYS A 146 4.71 2.72 14.08
C LYS A 146 4.42 4.14 14.60
N ASP A 147 3.27 4.35 15.17
CA ASP A 147 2.86 5.57 15.86
C ASP A 147 2.61 6.82 14.97
N LEU A 148 2.68 6.69 13.63
CA LEU A 148 2.30 7.79 12.73
C LEU A 148 0.81 7.82 12.36
N TRP A 149 0.10 6.73 12.59
CA TRP A 149 -1.28 6.57 12.15
C TRP A 149 -2.17 6.31 13.36
N ASN A 150 -3.00 7.29 13.70
CA ASN A 150 -4.04 7.11 14.70
C ASN A 150 -5.24 6.43 14.06
N LEU A 151 -5.60 5.29 14.58
CA LEU A 151 -6.78 4.54 14.17
C LEU A 151 -7.93 4.84 15.11
N SER A 152 -9.14 4.93 14.59
CA SER A 152 -10.34 4.91 15.44
C SER A 152 -10.49 3.53 16.08
N ASP A 153 -11.00 3.50 17.32
CA ASP A 153 -11.05 2.30 18.15
C ASP A 153 -11.72 1.10 17.45
N ASP A 154 -12.75 1.35 16.68
CA ASP A 154 -13.47 0.34 15.93
C ASP A 154 -12.68 -0.28 14.76
N LEU A 155 -11.60 0.34 14.31
CA LEU A 155 -10.70 -0.20 13.28
C LEU A 155 -9.49 -0.94 13.84
N VAL A 156 -9.20 -0.81 15.14
CA VAL A 156 -8.05 -1.45 15.79
C VAL A 156 -8.09 -2.98 15.62
N GLY A 157 -9.28 -3.59 15.76
CA GLY A 157 -9.44 -5.03 15.56
C GLY A 157 -9.08 -5.49 14.15
N LEU A 158 -9.56 -4.79 13.13
CA LEU A 158 -9.25 -5.06 11.72
C LEU A 158 -7.76 -4.84 11.41
N TYR A 159 -7.19 -3.74 11.91
CA TYR A 159 -5.76 -3.46 11.77
C TYR A 159 -4.89 -4.59 12.34
N ASN A 160 -5.20 -5.06 13.55
CA ASN A 160 -4.46 -6.15 14.18
C ASN A 160 -4.59 -7.46 13.41
N LYS A 161 -5.75 -7.77 12.83
CA LYS A 161 -5.95 -8.92 11.93
C LYS A 161 -5.09 -8.79 10.67
N LEU A 162 -5.06 -7.62 10.02
CA LEU A 162 -4.20 -7.37 8.85
C LEU A 162 -2.71 -7.50 9.19
N LYS A 163 -2.28 -7.00 10.35
CA LYS A 163 -0.91 -7.11 10.83
C LYS A 163 -0.52 -8.56 11.12
N SER A 164 -1.34 -9.31 11.87
CA SER A 164 -1.08 -10.71 12.19
C SER A 164 -1.03 -11.61 10.94
N ASN A 165 -1.76 -11.24 9.88
CA ASN A 165 -1.76 -11.95 8.60
C ASN A 165 -0.75 -11.40 7.58
N LYS A 166 0.20 -10.57 8.04
CA LYS A 166 1.34 -10.10 7.25
C LYS A 166 0.96 -9.20 6.05
N VAL A 167 -0.18 -8.52 6.12
CA VAL A 167 -0.55 -7.45 5.19
C VAL A 167 0.02 -6.12 5.64
N ILE A 168 0.07 -5.86 6.96
CA ILE A 168 0.64 -4.64 7.55
C ILE A 168 1.93 -4.98 8.28
N PHE A 169 2.96 -4.19 8.02
CA PHE A 169 4.24 -4.24 8.72
C PHE A 169 4.58 -2.87 9.31
N THR A 170 5.14 -2.88 10.51
CA THR A 170 5.70 -1.70 11.19
C THR A 170 7.19 -1.85 11.46
N ASN A 171 7.78 -2.96 11.03
CA ASN A 171 9.20 -3.27 11.08
C ASN A 171 9.66 -3.68 9.67
N TYR A 172 10.70 -3.02 9.16
CA TYR A 172 11.17 -3.27 7.79
C TYR A 172 11.86 -4.63 7.64
N ASP A 173 12.54 -5.15 8.67
CA ASP A 173 13.20 -6.45 8.60
C ASP A 173 12.17 -7.59 8.51
N GLU A 174 11.07 -7.49 9.28
CA GLU A 174 9.97 -8.44 9.17
C GLU A 174 9.34 -8.39 7.78
N ALA A 175 9.18 -7.18 7.20
CA ALA A 175 8.65 -7.02 5.86
C ALA A 175 9.59 -7.63 4.80
N VAL A 176 10.90 -7.39 4.90
CA VAL A 176 11.92 -8.00 4.03
C VAL A 176 11.84 -9.53 4.08
N ASN A 177 11.89 -10.10 5.29
CA ASN A 177 11.83 -11.55 5.49
C ASN A 177 10.55 -12.15 4.90
N HIS A 178 9.42 -11.46 5.06
CA HIS A 178 8.17 -11.93 4.49
C HIS A 178 8.16 -11.85 2.96
N VAL A 179 8.61 -10.74 2.38
CA VAL A 179 8.74 -10.58 0.92
C VAL A 179 9.65 -11.67 0.34
N ASP A 180 10.79 -11.92 0.96
CA ASP A 180 11.72 -12.97 0.54
C ASP A 180 11.06 -14.37 0.54
N LYS A 181 10.26 -14.65 1.56
CA LYS A 181 9.54 -15.92 1.71
C LYS A 181 8.47 -16.14 0.64
N ILE A 182 7.70 -15.09 0.31
CA ILE A 182 6.58 -15.21 -0.62
C ILE A 182 6.94 -14.89 -2.07
N TRP A 183 8.14 -14.37 -2.34
CA TRP A 183 8.50 -13.81 -3.64
C TRP A 183 8.27 -14.76 -4.81
N GLU A 184 8.55 -16.03 -4.67
CA GLU A 184 8.38 -16.99 -5.77
C GLU A 184 6.91 -17.16 -6.15
N ASN A 185 6.00 -17.19 -5.18
CA ASN A 185 4.56 -17.29 -5.43
C ASN A 185 3.74 -16.49 -4.42
N PRO A 186 3.70 -15.15 -4.52
CA PRO A 186 2.94 -14.31 -3.58
C PRO A 186 1.42 -14.54 -3.68
N LEU A 187 0.92 -15.04 -4.80
CA LEU A 187 -0.51 -15.36 -4.95
C LEU A 187 -0.95 -16.52 -4.07
N LEU A 188 -0.07 -17.48 -3.77
CA LEU A 188 -0.39 -18.58 -2.85
C LEU A 188 -0.70 -18.05 -1.44
N TRP A 189 0.11 -17.11 -0.95
CA TRP A 189 -0.15 -16.42 0.32
C TRP A 189 -1.41 -15.55 0.23
N TRP A 190 -1.52 -14.74 -0.82
CA TRP A 190 -2.58 -13.74 -0.99
C TRP A 190 -3.97 -14.36 -1.13
N ASN A 191 -4.07 -15.51 -1.81
CA ASN A 191 -5.33 -16.23 -2.05
C ASN A 191 -5.59 -17.33 -1.04
N SER A 192 -4.84 -17.38 0.08
CA SER A 192 -5.21 -18.28 1.17
C SER A 192 -6.62 -17.95 1.68
N GLU A 193 -7.36 -18.96 2.13
CA GLU A 193 -8.72 -18.83 2.65
C GLU A 193 -8.80 -17.69 3.69
N LYS A 194 -7.91 -17.76 4.68
CA LYS A 194 -7.83 -16.77 5.77
C LYS A 194 -7.65 -15.31 5.26
N LEU A 195 -6.79 -15.09 4.25
CA LEU A 195 -6.60 -13.74 3.69
C LEU A 195 -7.76 -13.31 2.80
N THR A 196 -8.41 -14.25 2.14
CA THR A 196 -9.60 -13.97 1.34
C THR A 196 -10.75 -13.51 2.24
N GLU A 197 -11.01 -14.22 3.33
CA GLU A 197 -12.00 -13.83 4.34
C GLU A 197 -11.69 -12.47 4.96
N LEU A 198 -10.41 -12.23 5.31
CA LEU A 198 -9.97 -10.95 5.88
C LEU A 198 -10.14 -9.78 4.90
N ARG A 199 -9.86 -9.98 3.61
CA ARG A 199 -10.12 -8.96 2.59
C ARG A 199 -11.61 -8.67 2.43
N ASN A 200 -12.45 -9.70 2.49
CA ASN A 200 -13.89 -9.52 2.44
C ASN A 200 -14.40 -8.75 3.67
N GLU A 201 -13.89 -9.06 4.86
CA GLU A 201 -14.16 -8.27 6.07
C GLU A 201 -13.72 -6.82 5.92
N PHE A 202 -12.50 -6.60 5.40
CA PHE A 202 -11.98 -5.24 5.14
C PHE A 202 -12.89 -4.45 4.20
N PHE A 203 -13.31 -5.02 3.09
CA PHE A 203 -14.19 -4.34 2.13
C PHE A 203 -15.57 -4.07 2.70
N LYS A 204 -16.11 -4.99 3.49
CA LYS A 204 -17.40 -4.80 4.15
C LYS A 204 -17.37 -3.64 5.15
N ILE A 205 -16.28 -3.50 5.91
CA ILE A 205 -16.14 -2.46 6.94
C ILE A 205 -15.76 -1.11 6.31
N CYS A 206 -14.79 -1.10 5.40
CA CYS A 206 -14.16 0.14 4.93
C CYS A 206 -14.69 0.65 3.59
N CYS A 207 -15.46 -0.14 2.83
CA CYS A 207 -15.74 0.19 1.43
C CYS A 207 -17.18 -0.08 0.98
N LEU A 208 -18.05 -0.60 1.85
CA LEU A 208 -19.45 -0.93 1.46
C LEU A 208 -19.54 -1.79 0.19
N GLU A 209 -18.70 -2.77 0.04
CA GLU A 209 -18.89 -3.70 -1.06
C GLU A 209 -19.96 -4.74 -0.70
N ASN A 210 -21.16 -4.57 -1.24
CA ASN A 210 -22.14 -5.65 -1.25
C ASN A 210 -21.62 -6.76 -2.17
N GLN A 211 -21.43 -7.95 -1.62
CA GLN A 211 -20.97 -9.14 -2.36
C GLN A 211 -22.02 -9.70 -3.35
N ASN A 212 -23.07 -8.96 -3.65
CA ASN A 212 -24.14 -9.34 -4.57
C ASN A 212 -24.00 -8.58 -5.90
N ASN A 213 -22.87 -8.80 -6.61
CA ASN A 213 -22.80 -8.59 -8.06
C ASN A 213 -21.62 -9.37 -8.66
#